data_b194bb9dd2720cde579e77116b7806a2
#
_entry.id   b194bb9dd2720cde579e77116b7806a2
#
_cell.length_a   1.000
_cell.length_b   1.000
_cell.length_c   1.000
_cell.angle_alpha   90.00
_cell.angle_beta   90.00
_cell.angle_gamma   90.00
#
_symmetry.space_group_name_H-M   'P 1'
#
loop_
_entity.id
_entity.type
_entity.pdbx_description
1 polymer ?
#
loop_
_entity_poly.entity_id
_entity_poly.type
_entity_poly.pdbx_seq_one_letter_code
_entity_poly.pdbx_strand_id
1 'polypeptide(L)'
;IGISVYDQYDTFVSEMMKDFNDYATKKEEETGVAINIDTYNASASQSTQNSQVENMVTEGCDVICVNLVDRTDPTAIIDLAEKNNIPIIFFNRELVEEDLERWTRLYYVGAQAFESGIIQGELAAEAFLSNPSLDKNGDGIFQYVVLEGEAGHQDAIVRTEYSVSTMIDRGVEVEKLGYAIANWNRAQAQTKMTQLMAQFGDSMELVIANNDDMALGAIDAIKASELTRDEWPAVIGIDGTDAGLEAVKNKEMIGTVYNDKEGQANAMLNLAYQL
;
A
#
# COMPACT_ATOMS: atom_id res chain seq x y z
N ILE A 1 14.77 -7.62 -18.30
CA ILE A 1 13.49 -7.27 -17.65
C ILE A 1 13.41 -5.75 -17.54
N GLY A 2 12.38 -5.14 -18.10
CA GLY A 2 12.08 -3.72 -17.92
C GLY A 2 11.04 -3.54 -16.80
N ILE A 3 11.25 -2.60 -15.88
CA ILE A 3 10.33 -2.33 -14.77
C ILE A 3 9.97 -0.85 -14.77
N SER A 4 8.67 -0.51 -14.73
CA SER A 4 8.20 0.85 -14.50
C SER A 4 7.39 0.91 -13.22
N VAL A 5 7.85 1.73 -12.26
CA VAL A 5 7.15 2.00 -11.01
C VAL A 5 6.43 3.35 -11.08
N TYR A 6 5.24 3.43 -10.46
CA TYR A 6 4.46 4.67 -10.47
C TYR A 6 5.18 5.81 -9.75
N ASP A 7 5.84 5.51 -8.63
CA ASP A 7 6.69 6.41 -7.86
C ASP A 7 7.77 5.60 -7.11
N GLN A 8 9.04 5.92 -7.33
CA GLN A 8 10.16 5.27 -6.67
C GLN A 8 10.32 5.68 -5.19
N TYR A 9 9.62 6.73 -4.75
CA TYR A 9 9.68 7.23 -3.38
C TYR A 9 8.57 6.64 -2.49
N ASP A 10 7.68 5.83 -3.06
CA ASP A 10 6.76 5.00 -2.28
C ASP A 10 7.57 3.95 -1.51
N THR A 11 7.44 3.94 -0.18
CA THR A 11 8.25 3.10 0.71
C THR A 11 8.02 1.61 0.43
N PHE A 12 6.75 1.18 0.29
CA PHE A 12 6.43 -0.22 0.03
C PHE A 12 6.98 -0.69 -1.31
N VAL A 13 6.78 0.10 -2.37
CA VAL A 13 7.30 -0.23 -3.72
C VAL A 13 8.83 -0.26 -3.73
N SER A 14 9.47 0.68 -3.04
CA SER A 14 10.93 0.75 -2.91
C SER A 14 11.51 -0.48 -2.20
N GLU A 15 10.92 -0.91 -1.08
CA GLU A 15 11.32 -2.12 -0.35
C GLU A 15 11.10 -3.37 -1.22
N MET A 16 9.96 -3.48 -1.91
CA MET A 16 9.65 -4.60 -2.81
C MET A 16 10.63 -4.67 -4.00
N MET A 17 11.03 -3.53 -4.58
CA MET A 17 12.02 -3.50 -5.66
C MET A 17 13.42 -3.90 -5.18
N LYS A 18 13.77 -3.54 -3.94
CA LYS A 18 15.01 -4.03 -3.31
C LYS A 18 14.99 -5.55 -3.20
N ASP A 19 13.91 -6.13 -2.67
CA ASP A 19 13.77 -7.58 -2.56
C ASP A 19 13.80 -8.27 -3.93
N PHE A 20 13.18 -7.67 -4.95
CA PHE A 20 13.23 -8.17 -6.33
C PHE A 20 14.66 -8.26 -6.85
N ASN A 21 15.49 -7.23 -6.66
CA ASN A 21 16.89 -7.22 -7.07
C ASN A 21 17.72 -8.23 -6.29
N ASP A 22 17.47 -8.38 -4.98
CA ASP A 22 18.15 -9.37 -4.13
C ASP A 22 17.83 -10.80 -4.59
N TYR A 23 16.57 -11.09 -4.95
CA TYR A 23 16.16 -12.38 -5.51
C TYR A 23 16.73 -12.61 -6.91
N ALA A 24 16.81 -11.57 -7.76
CA ALA A 24 17.43 -11.68 -9.08
C ALA A 24 18.91 -12.05 -8.98
N THR A 25 19.64 -11.40 -8.08
CA THR A 25 21.06 -11.75 -7.82
C THR A 25 21.22 -13.21 -7.39
N LYS A 26 20.38 -13.69 -6.47
CA LYS A 26 20.39 -15.10 -6.05
C LYS A 26 20.07 -16.03 -7.21
N LYS A 27 19.12 -15.67 -8.06
CA LYS A 27 18.71 -16.45 -9.23
C LYS A 27 19.84 -16.56 -10.26
N GLU A 28 20.58 -15.46 -10.49
CA GLU A 28 21.79 -15.48 -11.34
C GLU A 28 22.87 -16.43 -10.79
N GLU A 29 23.13 -16.37 -9.47
CA GLU A 29 24.10 -17.26 -8.82
C GLU A 29 23.71 -18.74 -8.93
N GLU A 30 22.40 -19.04 -8.78
CA GLU A 30 21.89 -20.42 -8.84
C GLU A 30 21.89 -21.01 -10.26
N THR A 31 21.59 -20.18 -11.26
CA THR A 31 21.34 -20.65 -12.63
C THR A 31 22.51 -20.40 -13.58
N GLY A 32 23.38 -19.44 -13.27
CA GLY A 32 24.44 -18.96 -14.15
C GLY A 32 23.94 -18.14 -15.34
N VAL A 33 22.66 -17.71 -15.33
CA VAL A 33 22.03 -16.89 -16.36
C VAL A 33 22.00 -15.45 -15.86
N ALA A 34 22.55 -14.51 -16.65
CA ALA A 34 22.49 -13.08 -16.31
C ALA A 34 21.07 -12.53 -16.47
N ILE A 35 20.61 -11.76 -15.50
CA ILE A 35 19.30 -11.10 -15.47
C ILE A 35 19.52 -9.59 -15.47
N ASN A 36 19.42 -8.97 -16.65
CA ASN A 36 19.50 -7.51 -16.77
C ASN A 36 18.18 -6.88 -16.36
N ILE A 37 18.21 -5.91 -15.46
CA ILE A 37 17.03 -5.21 -14.94
C ILE A 37 17.21 -3.72 -15.15
N ASP A 38 16.27 -3.10 -15.88
CA ASP A 38 16.19 -1.66 -16.08
C ASP A 38 14.93 -1.12 -15.41
N THR A 39 15.10 -0.28 -14.38
CA THR A 39 13.99 0.28 -13.60
C THR A 39 13.80 1.76 -13.88
N TYR A 40 12.56 2.15 -14.17
CA TYR A 40 12.13 3.50 -14.50
C TYR A 40 11.12 4.01 -13.48
N ASN A 41 11.23 5.30 -13.13
CA ASN A 41 10.26 6.00 -12.27
C ASN A 41 9.31 6.83 -13.14
N ALA A 42 8.01 6.52 -13.09
CA ALA A 42 6.99 7.29 -13.83
C ALA A 42 6.66 8.64 -13.17
N SER A 43 7.08 8.85 -11.91
CA SER A 43 6.85 10.10 -11.16
C SER A 43 5.36 10.51 -11.15
N ALA A 44 4.47 9.56 -10.93
CA ALA A 44 3.01 9.71 -10.92
C ALA A 44 2.43 10.27 -12.26
N SER A 45 3.11 10.06 -13.39
CA SER A 45 2.67 10.50 -14.72
C SER A 45 2.41 9.31 -15.62
N GLN A 46 1.14 9.06 -15.97
CA GLN A 46 0.76 7.96 -16.88
C GLN A 46 1.38 8.14 -18.28
N SER A 47 1.45 9.35 -18.80
CA SER A 47 2.10 9.62 -20.09
C SER A 47 3.61 9.31 -20.07
N THR A 48 4.28 9.61 -18.95
CA THR A 48 5.69 9.23 -18.76
C THR A 48 5.83 7.71 -18.72
N GLN A 49 4.94 7.02 -17.99
CA GLN A 49 4.95 5.57 -17.91
C GLN A 49 4.75 4.92 -19.28
N ASN A 50 3.80 5.39 -20.08
CA ASN A 50 3.58 4.92 -21.45
C ASN A 50 4.85 5.04 -22.30
N SER A 51 5.54 6.19 -22.25
CA SER A 51 6.80 6.40 -22.96
C SER A 51 7.94 5.50 -22.46
N GLN A 52 7.98 5.20 -21.16
CA GLN A 52 8.94 4.25 -20.59
C GLN A 52 8.73 2.84 -21.14
N VAL A 53 7.48 2.39 -21.25
CA VAL A 53 7.16 1.09 -21.85
C VAL A 53 7.52 1.05 -23.33
N GLU A 54 7.33 2.14 -24.09
CA GLU A 54 7.80 2.26 -25.47
C GLU A 54 9.32 2.11 -25.58
N ASN A 55 10.06 2.71 -24.64
CA ASN A 55 11.52 2.56 -24.59
C ASN A 55 11.93 1.12 -24.29
N MET A 56 11.32 0.46 -23.31
CA MET A 56 11.59 -0.95 -22.97
C MET A 56 11.38 -1.88 -24.16
N VAL A 57 10.32 -1.66 -24.95
CA VAL A 57 10.07 -2.40 -26.20
C VAL A 57 11.17 -2.15 -27.20
N THR A 58 11.61 -0.91 -27.37
CA THR A 58 12.66 -0.51 -28.33
C THR A 58 14.03 -1.07 -27.91
N GLU A 59 14.32 -1.12 -26.63
CA GLU A 59 15.55 -1.66 -26.04
C GLU A 59 15.58 -3.19 -26.06
N GLY A 60 14.45 -3.84 -26.37
CA GLY A 60 14.34 -5.29 -26.53
C GLY A 60 14.24 -6.04 -25.20
N CYS A 61 13.53 -5.48 -24.24
CA CYS A 61 13.22 -6.22 -23.01
C CYS A 61 12.40 -7.48 -23.32
N ASP A 62 12.79 -8.61 -22.73
CA ASP A 62 12.08 -9.89 -22.89
C ASP A 62 10.75 -9.93 -22.11
N VAL A 63 10.69 -9.24 -20.98
CA VAL A 63 9.51 -9.11 -20.10
C VAL A 63 9.42 -7.68 -19.59
N ILE A 64 8.21 -7.15 -19.48
CA ILE A 64 7.93 -5.82 -18.94
C ILE A 64 7.07 -5.96 -17.68
N CYS A 65 7.51 -5.34 -16.57
CA CYS A 65 6.78 -5.28 -15.31
C CYS A 65 6.31 -3.85 -15.05
N VAL A 66 5.03 -3.65 -14.73
CA VAL A 66 4.45 -2.31 -14.56
C VAL A 66 3.65 -2.21 -13.26
N ASN A 67 4.06 -1.28 -12.42
CA ASN A 67 3.24 -0.77 -11.32
C ASN A 67 2.54 0.49 -11.82
N LEU A 68 1.25 0.36 -12.20
CA LEU A 68 0.52 1.40 -12.93
C LEU A 68 0.41 2.71 -12.14
N VAL A 69 0.54 3.84 -12.85
CA VAL A 69 0.16 5.15 -12.32
C VAL A 69 -1.35 5.23 -12.18
N ASP A 70 -2.08 4.95 -13.25
CA ASP A 70 -3.55 4.92 -13.26
C ASP A 70 -4.03 3.51 -13.64
N ARG A 71 -4.62 2.80 -12.66
CA ARG A 71 -5.12 1.44 -12.86
C ARG A 71 -6.28 1.35 -13.88
N THR A 72 -6.90 2.48 -14.20
CA THR A 72 -8.03 2.56 -15.14
C THR A 72 -7.62 2.95 -16.56
N ASP A 73 -6.32 3.22 -16.80
CA ASP A 73 -5.77 3.58 -18.12
C ASP A 73 -4.56 2.71 -18.53
N PRO A 74 -4.66 1.37 -18.53
CA PRO A 74 -3.60 0.47 -18.95
C PRO A 74 -3.56 0.25 -20.48
N THR A 75 -4.56 0.72 -21.21
CA THR A 75 -4.83 0.34 -22.60
C THR A 75 -3.61 0.52 -23.52
N ALA A 76 -2.96 1.67 -23.48
CA ALA A 76 -1.81 1.94 -24.35
C ALA A 76 -0.64 0.97 -24.08
N ILE A 77 -0.42 0.64 -22.82
CA ILE A 77 0.63 -0.29 -22.37
C ILE A 77 0.31 -1.72 -22.82
N ILE A 78 -0.93 -2.17 -22.63
CA ILE A 78 -1.35 -3.52 -23.03
C ILE A 78 -1.28 -3.69 -24.55
N ASP A 79 -1.82 -2.74 -25.33
CA ASP A 79 -1.80 -2.78 -26.78
C ASP A 79 -0.38 -2.81 -27.34
N LEU A 80 0.54 -2.06 -26.72
CA LEU A 80 1.94 -2.04 -27.12
C LEU A 80 2.64 -3.37 -26.84
N ALA A 81 2.43 -3.95 -25.66
CA ALA A 81 3.00 -5.23 -25.28
C ALA A 81 2.46 -6.37 -26.17
N GLU A 82 1.15 -6.41 -26.43
CA GLU A 82 0.51 -7.38 -27.31
C GLU A 82 1.03 -7.27 -28.74
N LYS A 83 1.08 -6.06 -29.31
CA LYS A 83 1.58 -5.80 -30.66
C LYS A 83 3.02 -6.31 -30.87
N ASN A 84 3.85 -6.23 -29.86
CA ASN A 84 5.24 -6.66 -29.90
C ASN A 84 5.44 -8.08 -29.33
N ASN A 85 4.38 -8.74 -28.88
CA ASN A 85 4.39 -10.06 -28.26
C ASN A 85 5.34 -10.18 -27.06
N ILE A 86 5.50 -9.11 -26.28
CA ILE A 86 6.31 -9.07 -25.06
C ILE A 86 5.40 -9.28 -23.86
N PRO A 87 5.58 -10.32 -23.03
CA PRO A 87 4.75 -10.55 -21.86
C PRO A 87 4.84 -9.38 -20.87
N ILE A 88 3.69 -9.07 -20.27
CA ILE A 88 3.59 -8.00 -19.31
C ILE A 88 3.09 -8.51 -17.95
N ILE A 89 3.75 -8.08 -16.88
CA ILE A 89 3.36 -8.38 -15.50
C ILE A 89 3.00 -7.05 -14.83
N PHE A 90 1.72 -6.85 -14.58
CA PHE A 90 1.31 -5.77 -13.69
C PHE A 90 1.48 -6.20 -12.24
N PHE A 91 1.83 -5.28 -11.36
CA PHE A 91 2.05 -5.61 -9.97
C PHE A 91 1.59 -4.52 -9.00
N ASN A 92 1.24 -4.93 -7.78
CA ASN A 92 0.76 -4.13 -6.66
C ASN A 92 -0.57 -3.42 -6.94
N ARG A 93 -0.68 -2.56 -7.97
CA ARG A 93 -1.91 -1.87 -8.36
C ARG A 93 -2.72 -2.73 -9.33
N GLU A 94 -3.80 -3.33 -8.83
CA GLU A 94 -4.64 -4.25 -9.58
C GLU A 94 -5.45 -3.51 -10.67
N LEU A 95 -5.43 -4.05 -11.89
CA LEU A 95 -6.26 -3.57 -12.99
C LEU A 95 -7.73 -3.89 -12.75
N VAL A 96 -8.61 -3.29 -13.54
CA VAL A 96 -9.98 -3.76 -13.63
C VAL A 96 -10.03 -5.13 -14.34
N GLU A 97 -11.01 -5.96 -13.97
CA GLU A 97 -11.11 -7.35 -14.44
C GLU A 97 -11.12 -7.46 -15.97
N GLU A 98 -11.82 -6.55 -16.64
CA GLU A 98 -11.93 -6.53 -18.10
C GLU A 98 -10.55 -6.32 -18.77
N ASP A 99 -9.65 -5.56 -18.15
CA ASP A 99 -8.31 -5.33 -18.68
C ASP A 99 -7.38 -6.52 -18.43
N LEU A 100 -7.54 -7.25 -17.32
CA LEU A 100 -6.77 -8.45 -17.02
C LEU A 100 -7.03 -9.60 -18.03
N GLU A 101 -8.22 -9.64 -18.63
CA GLU A 101 -8.62 -10.67 -19.58
C GLU A 101 -8.29 -10.33 -21.05
N ARG A 102 -7.75 -9.13 -21.34
CA ARG A 102 -7.55 -8.64 -22.73
C ARG A 102 -6.53 -9.45 -23.51
N TRP A 103 -5.52 -10.00 -22.85
CA TRP A 103 -4.44 -10.72 -23.54
C TRP A 103 -3.90 -11.87 -22.71
N THR A 104 -3.57 -12.98 -23.37
CA THR A 104 -3.14 -14.24 -22.73
C THR A 104 -1.72 -14.20 -22.14
N ARG A 105 -0.91 -13.18 -22.48
CA ARG A 105 0.43 -12.97 -21.90
C ARG A 105 0.47 -11.75 -20.97
N LEU A 106 -0.68 -11.38 -20.42
CA LEU A 106 -0.83 -10.40 -19.38
C LEU A 106 -1.00 -11.14 -18.05
N TYR A 107 -0.25 -10.69 -17.05
CA TYR A 107 -0.22 -11.29 -15.71
C TYR A 107 -0.35 -10.21 -14.65
N TYR A 108 -0.79 -10.61 -13.47
CA TYR A 108 -0.84 -9.75 -12.30
C TYR A 108 -0.22 -10.43 -11.09
N VAL A 109 0.56 -9.69 -10.30
CA VAL A 109 1.12 -10.08 -9.01
C VAL A 109 0.79 -9.02 -7.98
N GLY A 110 0.08 -9.39 -6.93
CA GLY A 110 -0.31 -8.48 -5.85
C GLY A 110 -0.93 -9.24 -4.68
N ALA A 111 -1.23 -8.51 -3.60
CA ALA A 111 -1.96 -9.01 -2.46
C ALA A 111 -3.46 -8.73 -2.59
N GLN A 112 -4.27 -9.47 -1.83
CA GLN A 112 -5.71 -9.23 -1.77
C GLN A 112 -6.01 -8.15 -0.72
N ALA A 113 -6.40 -6.96 -1.17
CA ALA A 113 -6.60 -5.79 -0.31
C ALA A 113 -7.64 -6.01 0.79
N PHE A 114 -8.69 -6.84 0.53
CA PHE A 114 -9.72 -7.12 1.52
C PHE A 114 -9.18 -7.91 2.72
N GLU A 115 -8.23 -8.83 2.52
CA GLU A 115 -7.60 -9.58 3.62
C GLU A 115 -6.84 -8.63 4.55
N SER A 116 -6.11 -7.66 3.97
CA SER A 116 -5.41 -6.64 4.76
C SER A 116 -6.38 -5.79 5.58
N GLY A 117 -7.53 -5.40 5.00
CA GLY A 117 -8.59 -4.69 5.72
C GLY A 117 -9.18 -5.53 6.85
N ILE A 118 -9.50 -6.81 6.61
CA ILE A 118 -10.02 -7.72 7.64
C ILE A 118 -9.04 -7.82 8.81
N ILE A 119 -7.77 -8.11 8.54
CA ILE A 119 -6.74 -8.26 9.60
C ILE A 119 -6.56 -6.93 10.36
N GLN A 120 -6.57 -5.79 9.68
CA GLN A 120 -6.48 -4.48 10.34
C GLN A 120 -7.69 -4.25 11.25
N GLY A 121 -8.90 -4.58 10.81
CA GLY A 121 -10.12 -4.48 11.61
C GLY A 121 -10.11 -5.43 12.82
N GLU A 122 -9.62 -6.65 12.65
CA GLU A 122 -9.46 -7.62 13.76
C GLU A 122 -8.50 -7.10 14.84
N LEU A 123 -7.33 -6.59 14.43
CA LEU A 123 -6.34 -6.02 15.35
C LEU A 123 -6.90 -4.81 16.10
N ALA A 124 -7.62 -3.92 15.41
CA ALA A 124 -8.23 -2.75 16.03
C ALA A 124 -9.33 -3.15 17.02
N ALA A 125 -10.20 -4.10 16.65
CA ALA A 125 -11.24 -4.62 17.52
C ALA A 125 -10.67 -5.32 18.77
N GLU A 126 -9.65 -6.17 18.60
CA GLU A 126 -8.98 -6.84 19.70
C GLU A 126 -8.34 -5.83 20.67
N ALA A 127 -7.69 -4.79 20.14
CA ALA A 127 -7.10 -3.74 20.95
C ALA A 127 -8.15 -3.02 21.78
N PHE A 128 -9.28 -2.61 21.19
CA PHE A 128 -10.37 -1.92 21.90
C PHE A 128 -11.00 -2.80 22.97
N LEU A 129 -11.37 -4.03 22.64
CA LEU A 129 -12.04 -4.96 23.55
C LEU A 129 -11.14 -5.42 24.72
N SER A 130 -9.82 -5.46 24.51
CA SER A 130 -8.86 -5.89 25.53
C SER A 130 -8.31 -4.74 26.38
N ASN A 131 -8.44 -3.50 25.94
CA ASN A 131 -7.88 -2.33 26.61
C ASN A 131 -8.92 -1.20 26.78
N PRO A 132 -9.64 -1.18 27.92
CA PRO A 132 -10.66 -0.16 28.20
C PRO A 132 -10.15 1.28 28.18
N SER A 133 -8.84 1.54 28.23
CA SER A 133 -8.30 2.90 28.17
C SER A 133 -8.34 3.51 26.78
N LEU A 134 -8.65 2.72 25.74
CA LEU A 134 -8.87 3.21 24.39
C LEU A 134 -10.24 3.88 24.22
N ASP A 135 -11.24 3.50 25.00
CA ASP A 135 -12.51 4.21 25.15
C ASP A 135 -12.30 5.36 26.14
N LYS A 136 -11.86 6.51 25.60
CA LYS A 136 -11.43 7.66 26.42
C LYS A 136 -12.59 8.38 27.11
N ASN A 137 -13.76 8.39 26.49
CA ASN A 137 -14.94 9.05 26.99
C ASN A 137 -15.86 8.10 27.79
N GLY A 138 -15.64 6.76 27.70
CA GLY A 138 -16.36 5.73 28.45
C GLY A 138 -17.75 5.45 27.91
N ASP A 139 -18.03 5.74 26.61
CA ASP A 139 -19.35 5.54 26.01
C ASP A 139 -19.51 4.17 25.32
N GLY A 140 -18.43 3.40 25.22
CA GLY A 140 -18.42 2.07 24.60
C GLY A 140 -18.35 2.09 23.08
N ILE A 141 -18.16 3.26 22.46
CA ILE A 141 -18.03 3.44 21.02
C ILE A 141 -16.57 3.76 20.68
N PHE A 142 -16.03 3.21 19.61
CA PHE A 142 -14.68 3.52 19.16
C PHE A 142 -14.72 4.61 18.09
N GLN A 143 -14.47 5.85 18.49
CA GLN A 143 -14.48 6.99 17.60
C GLN A 143 -13.20 7.04 16.75
N TYR A 144 -13.38 7.00 15.43
CA TYR A 144 -12.23 6.89 14.52
C TYR A 144 -12.20 7.92 13.40
N VAL A 145 -10.98 8.17 12.92
CA VAL A 145 -10.71 8.87 11.66
C VAL A 145 -9.97 7.93 10.70
N VAL A 146 -10.09 8.21 9.38
CA VAL A 146 -9.40 7.44 8.35
C VAL A 146 -8.42 8.34 7.59
N LEU A 147 -7.20 7.86 7.42
CA LEU A 147 -6.25 8.37 6.44
C LEU A 147 -6.25 7.42 5.23
N GLU A 148 -6.89 7.89 4.16
CA GLU A 148 -7.06 7.11 2.94
C GLU A 148 -5.90 7.35 1.97
N GLY A 149 -5.61 6.31 1.17
CA GLY A 149 -4.66 6.40 0.07
C GLY A 149 -5.14 7.33 -1.04
N GLU A 150 -4.87 6.98 -2.28
CA GLU A 150 -5.31 7.75 -3.46
C GLU A 150 -6.81 7.60 -3.69
N ALA A 151 -7.45 8.70 -4.09
CA ALA A 151 -8.87 8.67 -4.47
C ALA A 151 -9.11 7.71 -5.65
N GLY A 152 -10.06 6.78 -5.50
CA GLY A 152 -10.40 5.79 -6.52
C GLY A 152 -9.43 4.59 -6.58
N HIS A 153 -8.41 4.55 -5.76
CA HIS A 153 -7.53 3.39 -5.65
C HIS A 153 -8.27 2.21 -5.00
N GLN A 154 -8.21 1.02 -5.63
CA GLN A 154 -8.90 -0.17 -5.15
C GLN A 154 -8.56 -0.50 -3.69
N ASP A 155 -7.26 -0.54 -3.38
CA ASP A 155 -6.80 -0.86 -2.02
C ASP A 155 -7.30 0.14 -0.98
N ALA A 156 -7.33 1.45 -1.29
CA ALA A 156 -7.80 2.44 -0.34
C ALA A 156 -9.27 2.22 0.03
N ILE A 157 -10.10 1.97 -0.97
CA ILE A 157 -11.54 1.72 -0.79
C ILE A 157 -11.75 0.42 0.01
N VAL A 158 -11.14 -0.66 -0.45
CA VAL A 158 -11.34 -2.00 0.10
C VAL A 158 -10.77 -2.12 1.51
N ARG A 159 -9.54 -1.63 1.75
CA ARG A 159 -8.93 -1.63 3.09
C ARG A 159 -9.78 -0.86 4.09
N THR A 160 -10.28 0.32 3.71
CA THR A 160 -11.16 1.14 4.57
C THR A 160 -12.47 0.41 4.90
N GLU A 161 -13.15 -0.12 3.88
CA GLU A 161 -14.44 -0.79 4.04
C GLU A 161 -14.31 -2.03 4.93
N TYR A 162 -13.35 -2.90 4.65
CA TYR A 162 -13.19 -4.15 5.40
C TYR A 162 -12.61 -3.94 6.81
N SER A 163 -11.78 -2.92 7.05
CA SER A 163 -11.33 -2.59 8.40
C SER A 163 -12.50 -2.20 9.30
N VAL A 164 -13.39 -1.35 8.81
CA VAL A 164 -14.55 -0.88 9.58
C VAL A 164 -15.59 -1.98 9.74
N SER A 165 -15.97 -2.68 8.67
CA SER A 165 -16.96 -3.76 8.74
C SER A 165 -16.50 -4.88 9.68
N THR A 166 -15.22 -5.22 9.66
CA THR A 166 -14.67 -6.25 10.56
C THR A 166 -14.72 -5.84 12.02
N MET A 167 -14.43 -4.58 12.37
CA MET A 167 -14.60 -4.11 13.76
C MET A 167 -16.05 -4.28 14.22
N ILE A 168 -17.01 -3.94 13.37
CA ILE A 168 -18.44 -4.10 13.66
C ILE A 168 -18.80 -5.59 13.82
N ASP A 169 -18.35 -6.45 12.92
CA ASP A 169 -18.58 -7.90 12.98
C ASP A 169 -17.97 -8.56 14.22
N ARG A 170 -16.89 -7.97 14.76
CA ARG A 170 -16.26 -8.37 16.04
C ARG A 170 -16.97 -7.80 17.26
N GLY A 171 -18.07 -7.06 17.08
CA GLY A 171 -18.90 -6.54 18.17
C GLY A 171 -18.44 -5.22 18.76
N VAL A 172 -17.59 -4.47 18.04
CA VAL A 172 -17.19 -3.11 18.42
C VAL A 172 -18.19 -2.12 17.81
N GLU A 173 -18.79 -1.28 18.62
CA GLU A 173 -19.57 -0.14 18.14
C GLU A 173 -18.58 0.96 17.71
N VAL A 174 -18.77 1.50 16.52
CA VAL A 174 -17.81 2.45 15.92
C VAL A 174 -18.51 3.72 15.43
N GLU A 175 -17.84 4.87 15.55
CA GLU A 175 -18.30 6.14 15.03
C GLU A 175 -17.22 6.79 14.18
N LYS A 176 -17.52 7.05 12.90
CA LYS A 176 -16.61 7.77 11.99
C LYS A 176 -16.69 9.27 12.24
N LEU A 177 -15.67 9.87 12.83
CA LEU A 177 -15.56 11.32 13.00
C LEU A 177 -15.21 12.03 11.70
N GLY A 178 -14.27 11.46 10.92
CA GLY A 178 -13.83 12.06 9.67
C GLY A 178 -12.87 11.19 8.86
N TYR A 179 -12.46 11.72 7.72
CA TYR A 179 -11.43 11.09 6.88
C TYR A 179 -10.63 12.15 6.13
N ALA A 180 -9.47 11.77 5.65
CA ALA A 180 -8.67 12.60 4.74
C ALA A 180 -7.88 11.73 3.76
N ILE A 181 -7.83 12.16 2.50
CA ILE A 181 -7.00 11.54 1.46
C ILE A 181 -5.57 12.07 1.62
N ALA A 182 -4.60 11.17 1.80
CA ALA A 182 -3.21 11.50 2.01
C ALA A 182 -2.26 10.81 1.00
N ASN A 183 -2.83 10.16 -0.03
CA ASN A 183 -2.12 9.66 -1.22
C ASN A 183 -0.89 8.79 -0.88
N TRP A 184 -1.03 7.87 0.08
CA TRP A 184 0.04 6.97 0.55
C TRP A 184 1.27 7.69 1.14
N ASN A 185 1.19 9.02 1.34
CA ASN A 185 2.33 9.88 1.61
C ASN A 185 2.37 10.37 3.06
N ARG A 186 3.49 10.14 3.74
CA ARG A 186 3.72 10.48 5.15
C ARG A 186 3.55 11.98 5.44
N ALA A 187 4.13 12.86 4.61
CA ALA A 187 4.06 14.30 4.85
C ALA A 187 2.66 14.87 4.63
N GLN A 188 1.93 14.34 3.62
CA GLN A 188 0.53 14.69 3.41
C GLN A 188 -0.32 14.20 4.58
N ALA A 189 -0.11 12.97 5.04
CA ALA A 189 -0.82 12.41 6.19
C ALA A 189 -0.56 13.23 7.47
N GLN A 190 0.68 13.66 7.73
CA GLN A 190 1.00 14.55 8.83
C GLN A 190 0.17 15.85 8.78
N THR A 191 0.12 16.48 7.59
CA THR A 191 -0.66 17.71 7.40
C THR A 191 -2.16 17.47 7.63
N LYS A 192 -2.70 16.38 7.07
CA LYS A 192 -4.12 16.00 7.22
C LYS A 192 -4.46 15.64 8.66
N MET A 193 -3.59 14.90 9.33
CA MET A 193 -3.79 14.55 10.74
C MET A 193 -3.81 15.78 11.65
N THR A 194 -2.93 16.75 11.41
CA THR A 194 -2.95 18.03 12.13
C THR A 194 -4.32 18.73 11.99
N GLN A 195 -4.92 18.68 10.81
CA GLN A 195 -6.27 19.24 10.57
C GLN A 195 -7.36 18.45 11.30
N LEU A 196 -7.31 17.11 11.26
CA LEU A 196 -8.26 16.25 11.96
C LEU A 196 -8.16 16.44 13.48
N MET A 197 -6.96 16.56 14.03
CA MET A 197 -6.74 16.85 15.46
C MET A 197 -7.32 18.21 15.86
N ALA A 198 -7.17 19.23 15.04
CA ALA A 198 -7.75 20.54 15.29
C ALA A 198 -9.29 20.54 15.25
N GLN A 199 -9.88 19.63 14.48
CA GLN A 199 -11.33 19.52 14.32
C GLN A 199 -11.98 18.65 15.41
N PHE A 200 -11.38 17.51 15.76
CA PHE A 200 -12.00 16.49 16.61
C PHE A 200 -11.35 16.39 18.00
N GLY A 201 -10.12 16.88 18.15
CA GLY A 201 -9.43 16.93 19.44
C GLY A 201 -9.44 15.59 20.18
N ASP A 202 -9.84 15.65 21.45
CA ASP A 202 -9.85 14.50 22.36
C ASP A 202 -10.93 13.45 22.04
N SER A 203 -11.86 13.76 21.14
CA SER A 203 -12.89 12.80 20.73
C SER A 203 -12.34 11.67 19.83
N MET A 204 -11.13 11.83 19.31
CA MET A 204 -10.52 10.84 18.43
C MET A 204 -9.79 9.77 19.24
N GLU A 205 -10.21 8.52 19.07
CA GLU A 205 -9.67 7.38 19.79
C GLU A 205 -8.85 6.45 18.90
N LEU A 206 -9.18 6.41 17.58
CA LEU A 206 -8.48 5.57 16.62
C LEU A 206 -8.17 6.34 15.33
N VAL A 207 -6.99 6.10 14.79
CA VAL A 207 -6.57 6.48 13.43
C VAL A 207 -6.36 5.21 12.62
N ILE A 208 -7.23 4.99 11.65
CA ILE A 208 -7.08 3.91 10.66
C ILE A 208 -6.32 4.50 9.46
N ALA A 209 -5.12 4.02 9.20
CA ALA A 209 -4.36 4.41 8.01
C ALA A 209 -4.31 3.26 7.01
N ASN A 210 -4.53 3.55 5.72
CA ASN A 210 -4.49 2.53 4.69
C ASN A 210 -3.08 2.01 4.39
N ASN A 211 -2.02 2.71 4.87
CA ASN A 211 -0.65 2.20 4.85
C ASN A 211 0.19 2.73 6.02
N ASP A 212 1.40 2.18 6.19
CA ASP A 212 2.31 2.56 7.27
C ASP A 212 2.84 3.98 7.14
N ASP A 213 3.15 4.45 5.94
CA ASP A 213 3.65 5.81 5.74
C ASP A 213 2.64 6.86 6.22
N MET A 214 1.35 6.64 5.96
CA MET A 214 0.31 7.53 6.46
C MET A 214 0.10 7.38 7.97
N ALA A 215 0.21 6.17 8.52
CA ALA A 215 0.19 5.94 9.97
C ALA A 215 1.35 6.68 10.67
N LEU A 216 2.56 6.60 10.10
CA LEU A 216 3.73 7.33 10.59
C LEU A 216 3.56 8.85 10.48
N GLY A 217 2.93 9.32 9.40
CA GLY A 217 2.57 10.73 9.26
C GLY A 217 1.59 11.20 10.34
N ALA A 218 0.60 10.37 10.69
CA ALA A 218 -0.28 10.65 11.82
C ALA A 218 0.51 10.74 13.15
N ILE A 219 1.42 9.81 13.38
CA ILE A 219 2.30 9.80 14.57
C ILE A 219 3.17 11.06 14.61
N ASP A 220 3.72 11.50 13.48
CA ASP A 220 4.51 12.74 13.41
C ASP A 220 3.69 13.96 13.80
N ALA A 221 2.42 14.05 13.37
CA ALA A 221 1.50 15.13 13.78
C ALA A 221 1.18 15.06 15.28
N ILE A 222 0.92 13.87 15.81
CA ILE A 222 0.64 13.66 17.23
C ILE A 222 1.87 14.05 18.08
N LYS A 223 3.07 13.63 17.69
CA LYS A 223 4.33 13.99 18.38
C LYS A 223 4.62 15.50 18.36
N ALA A 224 4.19 16.19 17.32
CA ALA A 224 4.34 17.63 17.19
C ALA A 224 3.29 18.42 17.97
N SER A 225 2.27 17.76 18.53
CA SER A 225 1.23 18.37 19.36
C SER A 225 1.66 18.44 20.83
N GLU A 226 0.79 19.05 21.66
CA GLU A 226 0.99 19.11 23.12
C GLU A 226 0.45 17.86 23.85
N LEU A 227 -0.12 16.87 23.14
CA LEU A 227 -0.68 15.66 23.74
C LEU A 227 0.38 14.84 24.47
N THR A 228 0.07 14.47 25.70
CA THR A 228 0.85 13.46 26.45
C THR A 228 0.62 12.07 25.86
N ARG A 229 1.48 11.12 26.15
CA ARG A 229 1.39 9.76 25.58
C ARG A 229 0.06 9.07 25.85
N ASP A 230 -0.53 9.28 27.02
CA ASP A 230 -1.80 8.68 27.45
C ASP A 230 -3.02 9.31 26.73
N GLU A 231 -2.84 10.48 26.13
CA GLU A 231 -3.86 11.17 25.34
C GLU A 231 -3.82 10.83 23.85
N TRP A 232 -2.82 10.08 23.41
CA TRP A 232 -2.71 9.71 21.99
C TRP A 232 -3.89 8.82 21.55
N PRO A 233 -4.47 9.05 20.38
CA PRO A 233 -5.31 8.03 19.76
C PRO A 233 -4.49 6.79 19.42
N ALA A 234 -5.13 5.64 19.39
CA ALA A 234 -4.53 4.45 18.80
C ALA A 234 -4.28 4.68 17.31
N VAL A 235 -3.18 4.18 16.77
CA VAL A 235 -2.84 4.28 15.34
C VAL A 235 -2.57 2.88 14.81
N ILE A 236 -3.15 2.55 13.65
CA ILE A 236 -2.96 1.25 13.00
C ILE A 236 -2.68 1.44 11.50
N GLY A 237 -1.72 0.67 10.97
CA GLY A 237 -1.27 0.72 9.59
C GLY A 237 -1.48 -0.59 8.82
N ILE A 238 -0.99 -0.59 7.59
CA ILE A 238 -0.85 -1.75 6.69
C ILE A 238 0.49 -1.55 5.96
N ASP A 239 1.17 -2.57 5.64
CA ASP A 239 2.34 -2.86 4.82
C ASP A 239 3.39 -3.65 5.58
N GLY A 240 3.56 -3.41 6.89
CA GLY A 240 4.65 -4.03 7.65
C GLY A 240 6.01 -3.54 7.17
N THR A 241 6.13 -2.25 6.83
CA THR A 241 7.41 -1.63 6.48
C THR A 241 8.37 -1.65 7.67
N ASP A 242 9.66 -1.55 7.43
CA ASP A 242 10.66 -1.51 8.50
C ASP A 242 10.36 -0.40 9.52
N ALA A 243 9.94 0.78 9.04
CA ALA A 243 9.58 1.92 9.88
C ALA A 243 8.25 1.67 10.63
N GLY A 244 7.27 1.03 9.99
CA GLY A 244 6.01 0.62 10.62
C GLY A 244 6.22 -0.39 11.73
N LEU A 245 7.03 -1.41 11.49
CA LEU A 245 7.39 -2.43 12.50
C LEU A 245 8.14 -1.80 13.69
N GLU A 246 9.03 -0.84 13.45
CA GLU A 246 9.71 -0.12 14.53
C GLU A 246 8.73 0.74 15.36
N ALA A 247 7.73 1.36 14.71
CA ALA A 247 6.68 2.11 15.41
C ALA A 247 5.80 1.20 16.29
N VAL A 248 5.48 -0.01 15.83
CA VAL A 248 4.77 -1.03 16.64
C VAL A 248 5.63 -1.44 17.84
N LYS A 249 6.91 -1.74 17.63
CA LYS A 249 7.86 -2.10 18.69
C LYS A 249 8.00 -1.00 19.74
N ASN A 250 7.99 0.27 19.32
CA ASN A 250 8.03 1.43 20.19
C ASN A 250 6.66 1.77 20.80
N LYS A 251 5.63 0.96 20.52
CA LYS A 251 4.24 1.14 20.94
C LYS A 251 3.59 2.43 20.41
N GLU A 252 4.12 3.02 19.38
CA GLU A 252 3.55 4.20 18.72
C GLU A 252 2.38 3.85 17.81
N MET A 253 2.38 2.62 17.28
CA MET A 253 1.26 1.98 16.61
C MET A 253 0.78 0.78 17.44
N ILE A 254 -0.52 0.49 17.38
CA ILE A 254 -1.08 -0.73 17.99
C ILE A 254 -0.84 -1.97 17.13
N GLY A 255 -0.59 -1.79 15.85
CA GLY A 255 -0.28 -2.85 14.89
C GLY A 255 -0.11 -2.34 13.48
N THR A 256 0.46 -3.17 12.65
CA THR A 256 0.45 -3.05 11.18
C THR A 256 0.21 -4.41 10.57
N VAL A 257 -0.50 -4.45 9.44
CA VAL A 257 -0.73 -5.69 8.69
C VAL A 257 0.40 -5.89 7.70
N TYR A 258 1.04 -7.06 7.73
CA TYR A 258 2.10 -7.38 6.78
C TYR A 258 1.54 -7.61 5.39
N ASN A 259 1.88 -6.74 4.46
CA ASN A 259 1.63 -6.90 3.02
C ASN A 259 2.88 -7.55 2.42
N ASP A 260 2.80 -8.82 2.05
CA ASP A 260 3.94 -9.69 1.73
C ASP A 260 4.73 -9.19 0.51
N LYS A 261 5.55 -8.16 0.70
CA LYS A 261 6.42 -7.56 -0.33
C LYS A 261 7.47 -8.55 -0.85
N GLU A 262 8.02 -9.37 0.04
CA GLU A 262 9.02 -10.38 -0.32
C GLU A 262 8.41 -11.47 -1.20
N GLY A 263 7.24 -11.99 -0.84
CA GLY A 263 6.51 -12.97 -1.61
C GLY A 263 6.08 -12.43 -2.98
N GLN A 264 5.61 -11.19 -3.04
CA GLN A 264 5.26 -10.52 -4.30
C GLN A 264 6.50 -10.34 -5.20
N ALA A 265 7.61 -9.85 -4.65
CA ALA A 265 8.87 -9.67 -5.39
C ALA A 265 9.39 -11.01 -5.95
N ASN A 266 9.37 -12.07 -5.12
CA ASN A 266 9.80 -13.40 -5.53
C ASN A 266 8.88 -14.01 -6.60
N ALA A 267 7.55 -13.87 -6.44
CA ALA A 267 6.58 -14.34 -7.43
C ALA A 267 6.76 -13.62 -8.78
N MET A 268 6.92 -12.30 -8.75
CA MET A 268 7.15 -11.48 -9.95
C MET A 268 8.43 -11.89 -10.68
N LEU A 269 9.54 -12.07 -9.94
CA LEU A 269 10.80 -12.50 -10.54
C LEU A 269 10.71 -13.91 -11.15
N ASN A 270 10.14 -14.87 -10.41
CA ASN A 270 10.02 -16.24 -10.90
C ASN A 270 9.11 -16.30 -12.15
N LEU A 271 8.04 -15.52 -12.19
CA LEU A 271 7.19 -15.42 -13.36
C LEU A 271 7.95 -14.80 -14.54
N ALA A 272 8.63 -13.67 -14.33
CA ALA A 272 9.43 -13.01 -15.37
C ALA A 272 10.54 -13.92 -15.92
N TYR A 273 11.16 -14.73 -15.07
CA TYR A 273 12.21 -15.68 -15.48
C TYR A 273 11.69 -16.86 -16.30
N GLN A 274 10.40 -17.23 -16.13
CA GLN A 274 9.76 -18.33 -16.87
C GLN A 274 9.22 -17.92 -18.25
N LEU A 275 8.95 -16.63 -18.47
CA LEU A 275 8.35 -16.06 -19.68
C LEU A 275 9.36 -15.77 -20.78
#